data_c7dd53671da6d55f056a1ba8d0b35779
#
_entry.id   c7dd53671da6d55f056a1ba8d0b35779
#
_cell.length_a   1.000
_cell.length_b   1.000
_cell.length_c   1.000
_cell.angle_alpha   90.00
_cell.angle_beta   90.00
_cell.angle_gamma   90.00
#
_symmetry.space_group_name_H-M   'P 1'
#
loop_
_entity.id
_entity.type
_entity.pdbx_description
1 polymer ?
#
loop_
_entity_poly.entity_id
_entity_poly.type
_entity_poly.pdbx_seq_one_letter_code
_entity_poly.pdbx_strand_id
1 'polypeptide(L)'
;NVLRSLVENSLRVTQGKHIDILPSEIRREHKLSEVNFSYEQIHFPKSLAHMEQARRRLVFEELLLLQLGLIHIKGTNLGQKGNVLGAVGMAPLLESLPFSLTSAQQKVFSEIEADMESDKRMNRLIQGDVGSGKTIVAVMALYKAVKNGYQGNPCRTAL
;
A
#
# COMPACT_ATOMS: atom_id res chain seq x y z
N ASN A 1 -3.30 39.72 2.84
CA ASN A 1 -3.60 38.28 2.73
C ASN A 1 -3.89 37.84 1.28
N VAL A 2 -2.91 38.04 0.42
CA VAL A 2 -3.02 37.80 -1.04
C VAL A 2 -3.48 36.35 -1.35
N LEU A 3 -2.89 35.35 -0.71
CA LEU A 3 -3.25 33.94 -0.92
C LEU A 3 -4.73 33.64 -0.61
N ARG A 4 -5.24 34.19 0.48
CA ARG A 4 -6.64 34.01 0.86
C ARG A 4 -7.58 34.58 -0.20
N SER A 5 -7.30 35.80 -0.68
CA SER A 5 -8.09 36.44 -1.73
C SER A 5 -8.03 35.69 -3.07
N LEU A 6 -6.86 35.12 -3.40
CA LEU A 6 -6.71 34.30 -4.62
C LEU A 6 -7.56 33.03 -4.53
N VAL A 7 -7.52 32.32 -3.40
CA VAL A 7 -8.34 31.11 -3.20
C VAL A 7 -9.83 31.46 -3.25
N GLU A 8 -10.26 32.53 -2.58
CA GLU A 8 -11.65 32.96 -2.56
C GLU A 8 -12.16 33.32 -3.97
N ASN A 9 -11.37 34.07 -4.73
CA ASN A 9 -11.70 34.40 -6.12
C ASN A 9 -11.76 33.15 -7.01
N SER A 10 -10.82 32.23 -6.86
CA SER A 10 -10.80 30.98 -7.61
C SER A 10 -12.05 30.14 -7.33
N LEU A 11 -12.40 29.95 -6.07
CA LEU A 11 -13.61 29.22 -5.67
C LEU A 11 -14.88 29.87 -6.23
N ARG A 12 -14.96 31.20 -6.20
CA ARG A 12 -16.11 31.93 -6.77
C ARG A 12 -16.26 31.74 -8.28
N VAL A 13 -15.15 31.74 -9.02
CA VAL A 13 -15.17 31.56 -10.48
C VAL A 13 -15.47 30.10 -10.86
N THR A 14 -15.07 29.14 -10.05
CA THR A 14 -15.23 27.71 -10.29
C THR A 14 -16.42 27.09 -9.55
N GLN A 15 -17.21 27.88 -8.83
CA GLN A 15 -18.36 27.41 -8.05
C GLN A 15 -19.33 26.60 -8.93
N GLY A 16 -19.65 25.39 -8.50
CA GLY A 16 -20.55 24.47 -9.20
C GLY A 16 -19.99 23.89 -10.51
N LYS A 17 -18.74 24.20 -10.87
CA LYS A 17 -18.13 23.72 -12.12
C LYS A 17 -17.29 22.44 -11.94
N HIS A 18 -16.98 22.07 -10.71
CA HIS A 18 -16.24 20.84 -10.46
C HIS A 18 -17.18 19.64 -10.60
N ILE A 19 -16.81 18.76 -11.52
CA ILE A 19 -17.52 17.48 -11.72
C ILE A 19 -17.06 16.53 -10.61
N ASP A 20 -18.01 15.95 -9.87
CA ASP A 20 -17.68 14.97 -8.87
C ASP A 20 -17.31 13.65 -9.54
N ILE A 21 -16.05 13.23 -9.38
CA ILE A 21 -15.53 11.99 -9.96
C ILE A 21 -15.98 10.74 -9.19
N LEU A 22 -16.45 10.90 -7.95
CA LEU A 22 -16.96 9.77 -7.16
C LEU A 22 -18.42 9.51 -7.50
N PRO A 23 -18.78 8.27 -7.88
CA PRO A 23 -20.16 7.86 -8.07
C PRO A 23 -21.03 8.14 -6.84
N SER A 24 -22.30 8.48 -7.08
CA SER A 24 -23.26 8.81 -6.01
C SER A 24 -23.45 7.67 -4.99
N GLU A 25 -23.32 6.42 -5.45
CA GLU A 25 -23.41 5.22 -4.63
C GLU A 25 -22.28 5.17 -3.61
N ILE A 26 -21.04 5.37 -4.04
CA ILE A 26 -19.84 5.41 -3.17
C ILE A 26 -19.96 6.55 -2.16
N ARG A 27 -20.40 7.72 -2.62
CA ARG A 27 -20.60 8.88 -1.72
C ARG A 27 -21.61 8.60 -0.63
N ARG A 28 -22.73 7.95 -0.96
CA ARG A 28 -23.77 7.57 0.02
C ARG A 28 -23.29 6.51 0.99
N GLU A 29 -22.66 5.45 0.50
CA GLU A 29 -22.16 4.35 1.30
C GLU A 29 -21.14 4.83 2.35
N HIS A 30 -20.19 5.67 1.92
CA HIS A 30 -19.13 6.19 2.79
C HIS A 30 -19.47 7.53 3.46
N LYS A 31 -20.68 8.04 3.31
CA LYS A 31 -21.16 9.31 3.88
C LYS A 31 -20.23 10.49 3.54
N LEU A 32 -19.87 10.60 2.24
CA LEU A 32 -19.00 11.63 1.74
C LEU A 32 -19.79 12.82 1.20
N SER A 33 -19.29 14.03 1.47
CA SER A 33 -19.84 15.26 0.93
C SER A 33 -19.57 15.40 -0.57
N GLU A 34 -20.30 16.26 -1.22
CA GLU A 34 -20.13 16.64 -2.62
C GLU A 34 -18.84 17.46 -2.80
N VAL A 35 -18.21 17.37 -3.98
CA VAL A 35 -16.86 17.94 -4.24
C VAL A 35 -16.82 19.46 -4.12
N ASN A 36 -17.81 20.19 -4.68
CA ASN A 36 -17.83 21.65 -4.61
C ASN A 36 -18.03 22.15 -3.17
N PHE A 37 -18.90 21.48 -2.41
CA PHE A 37 -19.01 21.71 -0.96
C PHE A 37 -17.68 21.49 -0.25
N SER A 38 -16.98 20.42 -0.59
CA SER A 38 -15.72 20.08 0.06
C SER A 38 -14.62 21.10 -0.21
N TYR A 39 -14.50 21.59 -1.44
CA TYR A 39 -13.54 22.63 -1.77
C TYR A 39 -13.85 23.97 -1.07
N GLU A 40 -15.13 24.33 -0.97
CA GLU A 40 -15.51 25.53 -0.22
C GLU A 40 -15.19 25.39 1.27
N GLN A 41 -15.64 24.28 1.90
CA GLN A 41 -15.59 24.12 3.34
C GLN A 41 -14.19 23.78 3.88
N ILE A 42 -13.27 23.26 3.06
CA ILE A 42 -11.89 23.06 3.50
C ILE A 42 -11.12 24.38 3.63
N HIS A 43 -11.45 25.38 2.80
CA HIS A 43 -10.79 26.69 2.81
C HIS A 43 -11.52 27.75 3.63
N PHE A 44 -12.86 27.71 3.60
CA PHE A 44 -13.74 28.68 4.28
C PHE A 44 -14.86 27.96 5.02
N PRO A 45 -14.52 27.24 6.10
CA PRO A 45 -15.49 26.42 6.82
C PRO A 45 -16.54 27.29 7.54
N LYS A 46 -17.83 26.96 7.38
CA LYS A 46 -18.91 27.56 8.15
C LYS A 46 -18.99 27.02 9.57
N SER A 47 -18.49 25.81 9.79
CA SER A 47 -18.37 25.16 11.10
C SER A 47 -17.25 24.14 11.10
N LEU A 48 -16.80 23.70 12.28
CA LEU A 48 -15.83 22.63 12.43
C LEU A 48 -16.34 21.32 11.81
N ALA A 49 -17.63 21.01 11.99
CA ALA A 49 -18.23 19.82 11.39
C ALA A 49 -18.19 19.84 9.85
N HIS A 50 -18.42 21.00 9.21
CA HIS A 50 -18.29 21.13 7.76
C HIS A 50 -16.85 20.95 7.28
N MET A 51 -15.89 21.48 8.02
CA MET A 51 -14.46 21.27 7.72
C MET A 51 -14.09 19.80 7.80
N GLU A 52 -14.54 19.08 8.81
CA GLU A 52 -14.28 17.65 8.98
C GLU A 52 -14.90 16.81 7.86
N GLN A 53 -16.15 17.13 7.47
CA GLN A 53 -16.80 16.48 6.33
C GLN A 53 -16.02 16.71 5.02
N ALA A 54 -15.61 17.94 4.77
CA ALA A 54 -14.81 18.29 3.60
C ALA A 54 -13.47 17.56 3.60
N ARG A 55 -12.77 17.57 4.73
CA ARG A 55 -11.49 16.86 4.90
C ARG A 55 -11.64 15.35 4.65
N ARG A 56 -12.67 14.72 5.24
CA ARG A 56 -12.93 13.30 5.05
C ARG A 56 -13.14 12.97 3.57
N ARG A 57 -13.89 13.79 2.84
CA ARG A 57 -14.12 13.61 1.40
C ARG A 57 -12.84 13.69 0.59
N LEU A 58 -12.02 14.72 0.82
CA LEU A 58 -10.80 14.93 0.05
C LEU A 58 -9.73 13.86 0.36
N VAL A 59 -9.57 13.48 1.62
CA VAL A 59 -8.66 12.39 2.01
C VAL A 59 -9.08 11.06 1.40
N PHE A 60 -10.40 10.76 1.41
CA PHE A 60 -10.91 9.53 0.79
C PHE A 60 -10.59 9.49 -0.71
N GLU A 61 -10.82 10.58 -1.43
CA GLU A 61 -10.54 10.66 -2.86
C GLU A 61 -9.05 10.49 -3.17
N GLU A 62 -8.18 11.18 -2.44
CA GLU A 62 -6.73 11.09 -2.61
C GLU A 62 -6.22 9.65 -2.39
N LEU A 63 -6.66 9.02 -1.30
CA LEU A 63 -6.29 7.64 -1.01
C LEU A 63 -6.88 6.64 -2.01
N LEU A 64 -8.10 6.86 -2.49
CA LEU A 64 -8.72 6.03 -3.52
C LEU A 64 -7.92 6.12 -4.84
N LEU A 65 -7.58 7.32 -5.28
CA LEU A 65 -6.78 7.51 -6.49
C LEU A 65 -5.40 6.85 -6.37
N LEU A 66 -4.75 6.97 -5.21
CA LEU A 66 -3.49 6.28 -4.93
C LEU A 66 -3.66 4.76 -5.02
N GLN A 67 -4.69 4.20 -4.40
CA GLN A 67 -4.95 2.76 -4.42
C GLN A 67 -5.27 2.26 -5.83
N LEU A 68 -6.08 2.98 -6.58
CA LEU A 68 -6.38 2.64 -7.98
C LEU A 68 -5.12 2.68 -8.85
N GLY A 69 -4.26 3.68 -8.64
CA GLY A 69 -2.95 3.76 -9.31
C GLY A 69 -2.06 2.54 -8.99
N LEU A 70 -1.98 2.15 -7.72
CA LEU A 70 -1.22 0.97 -7.30
C LEU A 70 -1.79 -0.34 -7.86
N ILE A 71 -3.12 -0.49 -7.89
CA ILE A 71 -3.78 -1.65 -8.49
C ILE A 71 -3.51 -1.70 -10.00
N HIS A 72 -3.58 -0.56 -10.67
CA HIS A 72 -3.29 -0.48 -12.10
C HIS A 72 -1.84 -0.91 -12.41
N ILE A 73 -0.86 -0.39 -11.67
CA ILE A 73 0.55 -0.77 -11.81
C ILE A 73 0.75 -2.26 -11.49
N LYS A 74 0.10 -2.78 -10.45
CA LYS A 74 0.14 -4.21 -10.15
C LYS A 74 -0.50 -5.03 -11.26
N GLY A 75 -1.64 -4.60 -11.80
CA GLY A 75 -2.35 -5.28 -12.88
C GLY A 75 -1.52 -5.40 -14.16
N THR A 76 -0.73 -4.38 -14.51
CA THR A 76 0.19 -4.43 -15.64
C THR A 76 1.35 -5.40 -15.42
N ASN A 77 1.72 -5.69 -14.18
CA ASN A 77 2.78 -6.65 -13.81
C ASN A 77 2.26 -8.07 -13.58
N LEU A 78 0.94 -8.29 -13.38
CA LEU A 78 0.34 -9.60 -13.15
C LEU A 78 0.41 -10.55 -14.36
N GLY A 79 0.69 -10.03 -15.57
CA GLY A 79 0.89 -10.84 -16.77
C GLY A 79 2.30 -11.45 -16.90
N GLN A 80 3.24 -11.07 -16.04
CA GLN A 80 4.60 -11.62 -16.08
C GLN A 80 4.68 -12.84 -15.16
N LYS A 81 4.96 -14.00 -15.76
CA LYS A 81 5.21 -15.23 -15.00
C LYS A 81 6.44 -15.07 -14.11
N GLY A 82 6.33 -15.53 -12.87
CA GLY A 82 7.43 -15.70 -11.95
C GLY A 82 8.19 -17.01 -12.24
N ASN A 83 9.37 -17.15 -11.67
CA ASN A 83 10.05 -18.44 -11.62
C ASN A 83 9.44 -19.26 -10.48
N VAL A 84 8.95 -20.44 -10.82
CA VAL A 84 8.44 -21.39 -9.83
C VAL A 84 9.64 -22.06 -9.15
N LEU A 85 9.79 -21.88 -7.85
CA LEU A 85 10.83 -22.51 -7.09
C LEU A 85 10.31 -23.81 -6.47
N GLY A 86 11.13 -24.84 -6.49
CA GLY A 86 10.83 -26.11 -5.84
C GLY A 86 10.86 -26.00 -4.30
N ALA A 87 10.22 -26.94 -3.63
CA ALA A 87 10.29 -27.05 -2.18
C ALA A 87 11.74 -27.33 -1.73
N VAL A 88 12.15 -26.63 -0.66
CA VAL A 88 13.49 -26.74 -0.08
C VAL A 88 13.39 -26.96 1.41
N GLY A 89 14.08 -27.96 1.93
CA GLY A 89 14.17 -28.18 3.38
C GLY A 89 14.91 -27.04 4.07
N MET A 90 14.28 -26.39 5.03
CA MET A 90 14.88 -25.28 5.80
C MET A 90 15.69 -25.75 7.01
N ALA A 91 15.64 -27.04 7.37
CA ALA A 91 16.31 -27.58 8.56
C ALA A 91 17.80 -27.18 8.66
N PRO A 92 18.64 -27.32 7.61
CA PRO A 92 20.05 -26.96 7.73
C PRO A 92 20.29 -25.48 8.05
N LEU A 93 19.43 -24.58 7.54
CA LEU A 93 19.50 -23.16 7.85
C LEU A 93 19.02 -22.90 9.29
N LEU A 94 17.90 -23.47 9.67
CA LEU A 94 17.31 -23.26 10.99
C LEU A 94 18.21 -23.79 12.12
N GLU A 95 18.86 -24.93 11.92
CA GLU A 95 19.82 -25.52 12.87
C GLU A 95 21.09 -24.67 13.05
N SER A 96 21.45 -23.87 12.05
CA SER A 96 22.58 -22.95 12.14
C SER A 96 22.29 -21.66 12.90
N LEU A 97 21.01 -21.37 13.21
CA LEU A 97 20.62 -20.16 13.91
C LEU A 97 20.82 -20.31 15.42
N PRO A 98 21.32 -19.27 16.12
CA PRO A 98 21.47 -19.29 17.58
C PRO A 98 20.15 -19.03 18.32
N PHE A 99 19.01 -19.03 17.63
CA PHE A 99 17.68 -18.76 18.19
C PHE A 99 16.60 -19.49 17.40
N SER A 100 15.44 -19.68 18.01
CA SER A 100 14.26 -20.23 17.34
C SER A 100 13.40 -19.12 16.71
N LEU A 101 12.75 -19.44 15.58
CA LEU A 101 11.83 -18.50 14.94
C LEU A 101 10.56 -18.31 15.79
N THR A 102 10.05 -17.08 15.81
CA THR A 102 8.73 -16.81 16.38
C THR A 102 7.61 -17.36 15.49
N SER A 103 6.43 -17.59 16.06
CA SER A 103 5.26 -18.03 15.30
C SER A 103 4.88 -17.06 14.17
N ALA A 104 5.05 -15.75 14.39
CA ALA A 104 4.82 -14.73 13.38
C ALA A 104 5.81 -14.84 12.20
N GLN A 105 7.11 -15.06 12.48
CA GLN A 105 8.13 -15.25 11.45
C GLN A 105 7.87 -16.52 10.64
N GLN A 106 7.49 -17.61 11.30
CA GLN A 106 7.14 -18.88 10.64
C GLN A 106 5.94 -18.69 9.70
N LYS A 107 4.88 -18.03 10.19
CA LYS A 107 3.68 -17.74 9.39
C LYS A 107 4.03 -16.90 8.16
N VAL A 108 4.75 -15.79 8.34
CA VAL A 108 5.14 -14.92 7.23
C VAL A 108 6.01 -15.67 6.22
N PHE A 109 6.94 -16.51 6.69
CA PHE A 109 7.77 -17.30 5.80
C PHE A 109 6.96 -18.33 5.01
N SER A 110 6.01 -19.02 5.63
CA SER A 110 5.16 -19.99 4.91
C SER A 110 4.33 -19.34 3.80
N GLU A 111 3.88 -18.11 4.01
CA GLU A 111 3.19 -17.33 2.98
C GLU A 111 4.13 -16.93 1.82
N ILE A 112 5.38 -16.53 2.14
CA ILE A 112 6.41 -16.24 1.15
C ILE A 112 6.75 -17.50 0.35
N GLU A 113 6.90 -18.63 1.04
CA GLU A 113 7.21 -19.90 0.42
C GLU A 113 6.14 -20.33 -0.59
N ALA A 114 4.86 -20.20 -0.22
CA ALA A 114 3.76 -20.47 -1.12
C ALA A 114 3.76 -19.54 -2.36
N ASP A 115 4.09 -18.26 -2.19
CA ASP A 115 4.21 -17.33 -3.31
C ASP A 115 5.39 -17.71 -4.22
N MET A 116 6.55 -18.10 -3.66
CA MET A 116 7.73 -18.49 -4.42
C MET A 116 7.54 -19.80 -5.19
N GLU A 117 6.65 -20.67 -4.73
CA GLU A 117 6.26 -21.93 -5.39
C GLU A 117 5.16 -21.73 -6.44
N SER A 118 4.58 -20.54 -6.53
CA SER A 118 3.58 -20.19 -7.53
C SER A 118 4.22 -19.70 -8.82
N ASP A 119 3.45 -19.70 -9.91
CA ASP A 119 3.86 -19.12 -11.21
C ASP A 119 3.71 -17.60 -11.25
N LYS A 120 3.30 -16.98 -10.14
CA LYS A 120 3.11 -15.53 -10.03
C LYS A 120 4.39 -14.88 -9.50
N ARG A 121 4.69 -13.70 -10.03
CA ARG A 121 5.79 -12.88 -9.51
C ARG A 121 5.50 -12.47 -8.07
N MET A 122 6.32 -12.92 -7.12
CA MET A 122 6.19 -12.51 -5.74
C MET A 122 6.55 -11.02 -5.59
N ASN A 123 5.67 -10.27 -4.93
CA ASN A 123 5.90 -8.88 -4.51
C ASN A 123 5.23 -8.67 -3.15
N ARG A 124 5.98 -8.91 -2.07
CA ARG A 124 5.51 -8.79 -0.69
C ARG A 124 6.27 -7.72 0.07
N LEU A 125 5.53 -6.90 0.81
CA LEU A 125 6.07 -6.00 1.81
C LEU A 125 6.03 -6.70 3.18
N ILE A 126 7.19 -6.84 3.83
CA ILE A 126 7.28 -7.31 5.20
C ILE A 126 7.38 -6.09 6.11
N GLN A 127 6.38 -5.88 6.95
CA GLN A 127 6.34 -4.80 7.92
C GLN A 127 6.43 -5.33 9.34
N GLY A 128 7.14 -4.62 10.19
CA GLY A 128 7.28 -4.95 11.62
C GLY A 128 8.23 -3.95 12.29
N ASP A 129 8.26 -3.94 13.61
CA ASP A 129 9.10 -3.05 14.40
C ASP A 129 10.59 -3.30 14.20
N VAL A 130 11.42 -2.31 14.59
CA VAL A 130 12.87 -2.46 14.62
C VAL A 130 13.22 -3.60 15.58
N GLY A 131 14.08 -4.52 15.14
CA GLY A 131 14.43 -5.70 15.94
C GLY A 131 13.45 -6.88 15.87
N SER A 132 12.33 -6.79 15.14
CA SER A 132 11.37 -7.91 14.98
C SER A 132 11.90 -9.10 14.16
N GLY A 133 13.14 -9.02 13.65
CA GLY A 133 13.77 -10.10 12.91
C GLY A 133 13.33 -10.24 11.46
N LYS A 134 12.90 -9.15 10.81
CA LYS A 134 12.55 -9.15 9.37
C LYS A 134 13.67 -9.71 8.48
N THR A 135 14.92 -9.46 8.88
CA THR A 135 16.11 -9.90 8.14
C THR A 135 16.20 -11.42 8.02
N ILE A 136 15.84 -12.17 9.07
CA ILE A 136 15.89 -13.64 9.00
C ILE A 136 14.87 -14.20 8.00
N VAL A 137 13.70 -13.62 7.91
CA VAL A 137 12.68 -14.00 6.91
C VAL A 137 13.20 -13.77 5.49
N ALA A 138 13.88 -12.64 5.26
CA ALA A 138 14.50 -12.36 3.97
C ALA A 138 15.65 -13.35 3.67
N VAL A 139 16.48 -13.69 4.66
CA VAL A 139 17.55 -14.70 4.51
C VAL A 139 16.97 -16.07 4.16
N MET A 140 15.87 -16.48 4.77
CA MET A 140 15.19 -17.74 4.44
C MET A 140 14.70 -17.78 3.00
N ALA A 141 14.09 -16.69 2.53
CA ALA A 141 13.66 -16.56 1.13
C ALA A 141 14.85 -16.64 0.15
N LEU A 142 15.95 -15.94 0.46
CA LEU A 142 17.17 -16.01 -0.32
C LEU A 142 17.80 -17.40 -0.32
N TYR A 143 17.84 -18.07 0.82
CA TYR A 143 18.32 -19.46 0.93
C TYR A 143 17.52 -20.38 0.01
N LYS A 144 16.19 -20.30 0.00
CA LYS A 144 15.34 -21.05 -0.92
C LYS A 144 15.68 -20.77 -2.38
N ALA A 145 15.84 -19.49 -2.76
CA ALA A 145 16.20 -19.10 -4.11
C ALA A 145 17.56 -19.69 -4.53
N VAL A 146 18.59 -19.58 -3.68
CA VAL A 146 19.94 -20.11 -3.95
C VAL A 146 19.90 -21.64 -4.08
N LYS A 147 19.16 -22.35 -3.24
CA LYS A 147 19.02 -23.82 -3.33
C LYS A 147 18.30 -24.27 -4.59
N ASN A 148 17.52 -23.39 -5.22
CA ASN A 148 16.90 -23.61 -6.52
C ASN A 148 17.79 -23.12 -7.70
N GLY A 149 19.05 -22.75 -7.45
CA GLY A 149 20.00 -22.34 -8.49
C GLY A 149 19.87 -20.89 -8.94
N TYR A 150 19.12 -20.06 -8.22
CA TYR A 150 18.99 -18.63 -8.52
C TYR A 150 19.93 -17.80 -7.67
N GLN A 151 20.32 -16.64 -8.20
CA GLN A 151 21.06 -15.65 -7.43
C GLN A 151 20.10 -14.76 -6.65
N GLY A 152 20.32 -14.62 -5.35
CA GLY A 152 19.60 -13.69 -4.49
C GLY A 152 20.48 -12.50 -4.13
N ASN A 153 20.01 -11.29 -4.34
CA ASN A 153 20.69 -10.08 -3.85
C ASN A 153 19.82 -9.44 -2.75
N PRO A 154 20.31 -9.36 -1.50
CA PRO A 154 19.63 -8.59 -0.48
C PRO A 154 19.80 -7.11 -0.82
N CYS A 155 18.84 -6.58 -1.59
CA CYS A 155 18.76 -5.14 -1.77
C CYS A 155 18.60 -4.50 -0.39
N ARG A 156 19.48 -3.53 -0.03
CA ARG A 156 19.33 -2.76 1.21
C ARG A 156 17.94 -2.12 1.20
N THR A 157 17.04 -2.69 1.96
CA THR A 157 15.80 -2.01 2.34
C THR A 157 16.22 -0.79 3.16
N ALA A 158 15.89 0.38 2.68
CA ALA A 158 15.97 1.59 3.49
C ALA A 158 15.17 1.35 4.77
N LEU A 159 15.83 1.60 5.88
CA LEU A 159 15.25 1.67 7.21
C LEU A 159 14.31 2.86 7.31
#